data_6993604532175b30dd75b108cab0ff8f
#
_entry.id   6993604532175b30dd75b108cab0ff8f
#
_cell.length_a   1.000
_cell.length_b   1.000
_cell.length_c   1.000
_cell.angle_alpha   90.00
_cell.angle_beta   90.00
_cell.angle_gamma   90.00
#
_symmetry.space_group_name_H-M   'P 1'
#
loop_
_entity.id
_entity.type
_entity.pdbx_description
1 polymer ?
#
loop_
_entity_poly.entity_id
_entity_poly.type
_entity_poly.pdbx_seq_one_letter_code
_entity_poly.pdbx_strand_id
1 'polypeptide(L)'
;MRLITRREAVRWLSSASAAAWLAGHTALKFGSALAFSERSPEDSSPSLASGAPTSPERMALIEAFRKRSEGLQNKFEARTHKSDWEMPYRLFQPETARGKIPLVVYLHGSGGLGDDNLKQLAFGNIFGTRLWLLPENQKAFPCYVVAPQTDRGWIRYDFSQQPAKELPGFGDGNRLALEIVDSLGREFGIDERRIYVAGNSMGGAGVWNMLGNRPNFFAAAVICCGGVSPDDGTGSIETALWDFHGDADEVVPVSSSRNRIAARRKAGGHPIYTEYAGVDHNGATGLAFTEPALPKWAFSQRRK
;
A
#
# COMPACT_ATOMS: atom_id res chain seq x y z
N MET A 1 15.60 -29.39 -0.58
CA MET A 1 15.06 -28.04 -0.79
C MET A 1 16.23 -27.07 -0.65
N ARG A 2 16.69 -26.48 -1.75
CA ARG A 2 17.87 -25.62 -1.72
C ARG A 2 17.41 -24.21 -1.37
N LEU A 3 17.75 -23.71 -0.21
CA LEU A 3 17.52 -22.32 0.18
C LEU A 3 18.35 -21.41 -0.72
N ILE A 4 17.69 -20.52 -1.44
CA ILE A 4 18.36 -19.51 -2.27
C ILE A 4 19.06 -18.52 -1.35
N THR A 5 20.34 -18.24 -1.61
CA THR A 5 21.11 -17.31 -0.79
C THR A 5 20.68 -15.86 -1.01
N ARG A 6 20.90 -15.01 0.01
CA ARG A 6 20.62 -13.57 0.01
C ARG A 6 21.11 -12.86 -1.28
N ARG A 7 22.25 -13.27 -1.83
CA ARG A 7 22.84 -12.71 -3.06
C ARG A 7 22.09 -13.11 -4.35
N GLU A 8 21.49 -14.29 -4.36
CA GLU A 8 20.74 -14.77 -5.52
C GLU A 8 19.37 -14.10 -5.63
N ALA A 9 18.67 -13.89 -4.51
CA ALA A 9 17.40 -13.17 -4.47
C ALA A 9 17.54 -11.69 -4.89
N VAL A 10 18.59 -11.00 -4.43
CA VAL A 10 18.87 -9.61 -4.80
C VAL A 10 19.27 -9.45 -6.27
N ARG A 11 20.02 -10.41 -6.85
CA ARG A 11 20.35 -10.39 -8.27
C ARG A 11 19.15 -10.59 -9.17
N TRP A 12 18.15 -11.33 -8.73
CA TRP A 12 16.91 -11.54 -9.48
C TRP A 12 16.02 -10.28 -9.53
N LEU A 13 16.00 -9.51 -8.46
CA LEU A 13 15.18 -8.29 -8.34
C LEU A 13 15.85 -7.04 -8.94
N SER A 14 17.17 -7.07 -9.18
CA SER A 14 17.94 -5.92 -9.69
C SER A 14 18.30 -6.00 -11.18
N SER A 15 18.05 -7.11 -11.85
CA SER A 15 18.31 -7.25 -13.28
C SER A 15 17.08 -6.91 -14.12
N ALA A 16 17.29 -6.38 -15.32
CA ALA A 16 16.27 -6.07 -16.34
C ALA A 16 15.30 -7.23 -16.68
N SER A 17 15.40 -8.34 -15.98
CA SER A 17 14.56 -9.53 -16.06
C SER A 17 13.14 -9.33 -15.52
N ALA A 18 12.86 -8.28 -14.75
CA ALA A 18 11.49 -7.94 -14.38
C ALA A 18 10.65 -7.56 -15.61
N ALA A 19 11.27 -6.93 -16.62
CA ALA A 19 10.61 -6.60 -17.88
C ALA A 19 10.40 -7.84 -18.78
N ALA A 20 11.30 -8.84 -18.72
CA ALA A 20 11.16 -10.08 -19.48
C ALA A 20 10.07 -11.02 -18.93
N TRP A 21 9.72 -10.88 -17.67
CA TRP A 21 8.64 -11.65 -17.05
C TRP A 21 7.25 -11.28 -17.59
N LEU A 22 7.08 -10.05 -18.09
CA LEU A 22 5.83 -9.54 -18.67
C LEU A 22 5.67 -9.87 -20.17
N ALA A 23 6.76 -10.20 -20.88
CA ALA A 23 6.73 -10.39 -22.34
C ALA A 23 6.33 -11.81 -22.81
N GLY A 24 6.07 -12.75 -21.91
CA GLY A 24 5.81 -14.16 -22.22
C GLY A 24 4.35 -14.55 -22.50
N HIS A 25 3.40 -13.63 -22.54
CA HIS A 25 2.00 -13.95 -22.78
C HIS A 25 1.58 -13.62 -24.21
N THR A 26 1.72 -14.60 -25.10
CA THR A 26 1.07 -14.62 -26.41
C THR A 26 -0.45 -14.48 -26.27
N ALA A 27 -0.98 -13.53 -27.02
CA ALA A 27 -2.39 -13.20 -27.10
C ALA A 27 -3.25 -14.42 -27.45
N LEU A 28 -4.07 -14.89 -26.51
CA LEU A 28 -5.25 -15.68 -26.78
C LEU A 28 -6.41 -14.72 -27.00
N LYS A 29 -6.85 -14.65 -28.25
CA LYS A 29 -8.08 -13.95 -28.64
C LYS A 29 -9.27 -14.61 -27.95
N PHE A 30 -9.89 -13.92 -27.01
CA PHE A 30 -11.25 -14.22 -26.57
C PHE A 30 -12.20 -13.13 -27.07
N GLY A 31 -13.28 -13.63 -27.66
CA GLY A 31 -14.27 -12.85 -28.35
C GLY A 31 -15.02 -11.86 -27.46
N SER A 32 -15.53 -10.86 -28.14
CA SER A 32 -16.44 -9.81 -27.68
C SER A 32 -17.60 -10.34 -26.83
N ALA A 33 -17.72 -9.87 -25.60
CA ALA A 33 -18.96 -9.92 -24.83
C ALA A 33 -19.16 -8.60 -24.07
N LEU A 34 -20.10 -7.82 -24.61
CA LEU A 34 -21.03 -6.87 -23.98
C LEU A 34 -20.55 -6.07 -22.74
N ALA A 35 -20.32 -4.81 -23.01
CA ALA A 35 -20.27 -3.74 -22.03
C ALA A 35 -21.62 -3.64 -21.27
N PHE A 36 -21.61 -3.89 -19.97
CA PHE A 36 -22.60 -3.36 -19.05
C PHE A 36 -21.95 -2.30 -18.19
N SER A 37 -22.18 -1.05 -18.58
CA SER A 37 -21.95 0.12 -17.75
C SER A 37 -23.18 0.31 -16.87
N GLU A 38 -23.17 -0.21 -15.66
CA GLU A 38 -24.06 0.26 -14.60
C GLU A 38 -23.21 0.95 -13.53
N ARG A 39 -23.21 2.29 -13.60
CA ARG A 39 -22.78 3.14 -12.48
C ARG A 39 -23.87 3.09 -11.43
N SER A 40 -23.53 2.58 -10.23
CA SER A 40 -24.39 2.76 -9.07
C SER A 40 -24.35 4.23 -8.60
N PRO A 41 -25.47 4.78 -8.09
CA PRO A 41 -25.64 6.21 -7.77
C PRO A 41 -24.84 6.72 -6.55
N GLU A 42 -24.04 5.90 -5.87
CA GLU A 42 -23.37 6.25 -4.63
C GLU A 42 -21.86 6.61 -4.76
N ASP A 43 -21.31 6.59 -5.97
CA ASP A 43 -19.90 6.94 -6.24
C ASP A 43 -19.71 8.44 -6.53
N SER A 44 -20.35 9.32 -5.75
CA SER A 44 -20.21 10.77 -5.88
C SER A 44 -19.12 11.38 -4.99
N SER A 45 -17.97 10.74 -4.85
CA SER A 45 -16.76 11.46 -4.45
C SER A 45 -16.24 12.21 -5.67
N PRO A 46 -15.87 13.52 -5.57
CA PRO A 46 -15.22 14.22 -6.66
C PRO A 46 -13.82 13.63 -6.85
N SER A 47 -13.77 12.56 -7.61
CA SER A 47 -12.55 11.83 -7.93
C SER A 47 -11.77 12.63 -8.97
N LEU A 48 -10.46 12.83 -8.76
CA LEU A 48 -9.50 13.26 -9.77
C LEU A 48 -9.43 12.29 -10.99
N ALA A 49 -10.27 11.25 -11.00
CA ALA A 49 -10.29 10.19 -12.01
C ALA A 49 -10.73 10.60 -13.40
N SER A 50 -11.30 11.80 -13.62
CA SER A 50 -11.85 12.25 -14.90
C SER A 50 -10.96 13.25 -15.65
N GLY A 51 -9.68 12.99 -15.80
CA GLY A 51 -8.79 13.85 -16.57
C GLY A 51 -7.95 13.05 -17.59
N ALA A 52 -7.37 13.76 -18.57
CA ALA A 52 -6.44 13.16 -19.52
C ALA A 52 -5.25 12.49 -18.80
N PRO A 53 -4.65 11.43 -19.42
CA PRO A 53 -3.44 10.79 -18.88
C PRO A 53 -2.39 11.87 -18.60
N THR A 54 -1.75 11.84 -17.44
CA THR A 54 -0.69 12.80 -17.06
C THR A 54 -1.02 14.28 -17.37
N SER A 55 -2.27 14.69 -17.08
CA SER A 55 -2.63 16.10 -17.31
C SER A 55 -1.70 17.03 -16.53
N PRO A 56 -1.42 18.27 -17.05
CA PRO A 56 -0.61 19.24 -16.32
C PRO A 56 -1.06 19.49 -14.89
N GLU A 57 -2.38 19.44 -14.63
CA GLU A 57 -2.96 19.62 -13.31
C GLU A 57 -2.58 18.46 -12.36
N ARG A 58 -2.62 17.22 -12.85
CA ARG A 58 -2.20 16.03 -12.07
C ARG A 58 -0.72 16.08 -11.72
N MET A 59 0.11 16.44 -12.70
CA MET A 59 1.54 16.63 -12.47
C MET A 59 1.83 17.76 -11.48
N ALA A 60 1.09 18.87 -11.57
CA ALA A 60 1.21 19.97 -10.63
C ALA A 60 0.86 19.58 -9.18
N LEU A 61 -0.16 18.72 -8.98
CA LEU A 61 -0.50 18.18 -7.64
C LEU A 61 0.63 17.34 -7.05
N ILE A 62 1.21 16.44 -7.84
CA ILE A 62 2.34 15.60 -7.44
C ILE A 62 3.55 16.48 -7.07
N GLU A 63 3.88 17.45 -7.90
CA GLU A 63 5.02 18.33 -7.66
C GLU A 63 4.79 19.26 -6.46
N ALA A 64 3.60 19.81 -6.32
CA ALA A 64 3.21 20.61 -5.16
C ALA A 64 3.34 19.80 -3.86
N PHE A 65 2.94 18.52 -3.88
CA PHE A 65 3.12 17.62 -2.74
C PHE A 65 4.60 17.40 -2.43
N ARG A 66 5.43 17.12 -3.43
CA ARG A 66 6.88 16.92 -3.26
C ARG A 66 7.50 18.11 -2.56
N LYS A 67 7.22 19.31 -3.05
CA LYS A 67 7.71 20.58 -2.48
C LYS A 67 7.23 20.81 -1.05
N ARG A 68 5.94 20.61 -0.77
CA ARG A 68 5.37 20.81 0.59
C ARG A 68 5.88 19.78 1.60
N SER A 69 6.19 18.58 1.16
CA SER A 69 6.61 17.48 2.01
C SER A 69 8.13 17.33 2.13
N GLU A 70 8.89 18.23 1.48
CA GLU A 70 10.35 18.23 1.56
C GLU A 70 10.83 18.37 3.01
N GLY A 71 11.83 17.58 3.39
CA GLY A 71 12.38 17.58 4.76
C GLY A 71 11.57 16.82 5.80
N LEU A 72 10.30 16.46 5.53
CA LEU A 72 9.47 15.76 6.53
C LEU A 72 10.02 14.36 6.89
N GLN A 73 10.78 13.72 6.01
CA GLN A 73 11.45 12.44 6.32
C GLN A 73 12.42 12.56 7.51
N ASN A 74 12.96 13.73 7.77
CA ASN A 74 13.91 13.98 8.89
C ASN A 74 13.22 13.96 10.26
N LYS A 75 11.89 14.01 10.29
CA LYS A 75 11.09 13.90 11.52
C LYS A 75 10.89 12.46 11.98
N PHE A 76 11.30 11.48 11.17
CA PHE A 76 11.23 10.08 11.55
C PHE A 76 12.45 9.65 12.36
N GLU A 77 12.22 9.07 13.53
CA GLU A 77 13.22 8.38 14.32
C GLU A 77 13.59 7.03 13.70
N ALA A 78 14.87 6.70 13.65
CA ALA A 78 15.35 5.39 13.20
C ALA A 78 15.33 4.40 14.37
N ARG A 79 14.65 3.29 14.18
CA ARG A 79 14.53 2.19 15.16
C ARG A 79 14.76 0.83 14.51
N THR A 80 14.97 -0.20 15.33
CA THR A 80 15.09 -1.59 14.89
C THR A 80 14.27 -2.47 15.82
N HIS A 81 13.40 -3.30 15.23
CA HIS A 81 12.72 -4.36 15.94
C HIS A 81 13.57 -5.63 15.91
N LYS A 82 13.69 -6.31 17.05
CA LYS A 82 14.43 -7.56 17.21
C LYS A 82 13.48 -8.69 17.53
N SER A 83 13.48 -9.69 16.68
CA SER A 83 12.74 -10.94 16.84
C SER A 83 13.65 -12.10 16.38
N ASP A 84 13.14 -13.02 15.56
CA ASP A 84 13.93 -14.06 14.89
C ASP A 84 14.91 -13.49 13.84
N TRP A 85 14.63 -12.26 13.37
CA TRP A 85 15.56 -11.42 12.62
C TRP A 85 15.29 -9.92 12.91
N GLU A 86 16.25 -9.07 12.57
CA GLU A 86 16.14 -7.64 12.81
C GLU A 86 15.40 -6.95 11.66
N MET A 87 14.37 -6.14 12.01
CA MET A 87 13.66 -5.31 11.05
C MET A 87 13.86 -3.83 11.38
N PRO A 88 14.58 -3.06 10.54
CA PRO A 88 14.64 -1.63 10.69
C PRO A 88 13.30 -1.00 10.40
N TYR A 89 12.97 0.08 11.11
CA TYR A 89 11.77 0.86 10.86
C TYR A 89 11.97 2.33 11.20
N ARG A 90 11.14 3.17 10.62
CA ARG A 90 11.06 4.59 10.91
C ARG A 90 9.77 4.90 11.63
N LEU A 91 9.88 5.66 12.73
CA LEU A 91 8.74 6.08 13.54
C LEU A 91 8.64 7.60 13.59
N PHE A 92 7.49 8.13 13.19
CA PHE A 92 7.12 9.52 13.46
C PHE A 92 6.20 9.57 14.67
N GLN A 93 6.48 10.48 15.60
CA GLN A 93 5.68 10.76 16.77
C GLN A 93 5.09 12.17 16.66
N PRO A 94 3.76 12.36 16.85
CA PRO A 94 3.16 13.68 16.79
C PRO A 94 3.58 14.54 17.98
N GLU A 95 3.81 15.82 17.76
CA GLU A 95 4.25 16.78 18.78
C GLU A 95 3.19 17.02 19.88
N THR A 96 1.91 16.83 19.55
CA THR A 96 0.77 17.17 20.41
C THR A 96 -0.07 15.95 20.78
N ALA A 97 0.56 14.81 21.02
CA ALA A 97 -0.14 13.60 21.44
C ALA A 97 -0.76 13.76 22.85
N ARG A 98 -2.09 13.72 22.94
CA ARG A 98 -2.81 13.63 24.22
C ARG A 98 -3.79 12.46 24.17
N GLY A 99 -3.73 11.58 25.18
CA GLY A 99 -4.57 10.39 25.24
C GLY A 99 -4.22 9.34 24.19
N LYS A 100 -5.21 8.53 23.81
CA LYS A 100 -5.04 7.49 22.78
C LYS A 100 -5.19 8.08 21.38
N ILE A 101 -4.17 7.95 20.54
CA ILE A 101 -4.12 8.51 19.20
C ILE A 101 -3.90 7.42 18.12
N PRO A 102 -4.30 7.69 16.88
CA PRO A 102 -4.16 6.75 15.77
C PRO A 102 -2.72 6.36 15.45
N LEU A 103 -2.57 5.18 14.83
CA LEU A 103 -1.34 4.72 14.20
C LEU A 103 -1.58 4.46 12.71
N VAL A 104 -0.72 4.97 11.85
CA VAL A 104 -0.66 4.63 10.43
C VAL A 104 0.57 3.75 10.20
N VAL A 105 0.36 2.58 9.61
CA VAL A 105 1.40 1.65 9.17
C VAL A 105 1.56 1.80 7.67
N TYR A 106 2.76 2.08 7.19
CA TYR A 106 3.01 2.20 5.75
C TYR A 106 3.97 1.11 5.26
N LEU A 107 3.53 0.32 4.30
CA LEU A 107 4.30 -0.72 3.65
C LEU A 107 4.86 -0.22 2.32
N HIS A 108 6.19 -0.20 2.21
CA HIS A 108 6.89 0.34 1.04
C HIS A 108 6.75 -0.56 -0.20
N GLY A 109 6.81 0.05 -1.39
CA GLY A 109 6.98 -0.65 -2.66
C GLY A 109 8.39 -1.24 -2.81
N SER A 110 8.65 -1.95 -3.91
CA SER A 110 9.92 -2.64 -4.17
C SER A 110 11.16 -1.72 -4.10
N GLY A 111 11.02 -0.43 -4.43
CA GLY A 111 12.11 0.55 -4.28
C GLY A 111 12.54 0.80 -2.83
N GLY A 112 11.77 0.33 -1.84
CA GLY A 112 12.11 0.41 -0.42
C GLY A 112 12.86 -0.81 0.12
N LEU A 113 13.03 -1.87 -0.68
CA LEU A 113 13.72 -3.10 -0.27
C LEU A 113 15.12 -2.81 0.25
N GLY A 114 15.44 -3.41 1.39
CA GLY A 114 16.73 -3.28 2.04
C GLY A 114 16.67 -3.34 3.56
N ASP A 115 17.77 -2.99 4.17
CA ASP A 115 18.00 -2.97 5.61
C ASP A 115 18.74 -1.69 6.08
N ASP A 116 18.83 -0.69 5.18
CA ASP A 116 19.53 0.57 5.42
C ASP A 116 18.73 1.58 6.27
N ASN A 117 17.49 1.28 6.56
CA ASN A 117 16.54 2.14 7.27
C ASN A 117 16.33 3.52 6.61
N LEU A 118 16.44 3.61 5.27
CA LEU A 118 16.32 4.85 4.49
C LEU A 118 15.38 4.72 3.31
N LYS A 119 15.49 3.66 2.52
CA LYS A 119 14.77 3.52 1.23
C LYS A 119 13.26 3.44 1.38
N GLN A 120 12.74 2.97 2.53
CA GLN A 120 11.30 2.96 2.81
C GLN A 120 10.69 4.37 2.90
N LEU A 121 11.52 5.42 3.03
CA LEU A 121 11.10 6.82 3.01
C LEU A 121 11.47 7.54 1.70
N ALA A 122 12.02 6.82 0.71
CA ALA A 122 12.53 7.39 -0.53
C ALA A 122 11.68 6.99 -1.75
N PHE A 123 12.03 7.51 -2.92
CA PHE A 123 11.37 7.22 -4.20
C PHE A 123 9.84 7.41 -4.14
N GLY A 124 9.06 6.48 -4.68
CA GLY A 124 7.59 6.51 -4.64
C GLY A 124 7.00 6.43 -3.22
N ASN A 125 7.78 5.91 -2.25
CA ASN A 125 7.32 5.78 -0.86
C ASN A 125 7.17 7.14 -0.14
N ILE A 126 7.76 8.22 -0.67
CA ILE A 126 7.62 9.58 -0.11
C ILE A 126 6.16 10.00 0.02
N PHE A 127 5.33 9.62 -0.94
CA PHE A 127 3.93 10.03 -0.97
C PHE A 127 3.15 9.41 0.21
N GLY A 128 3.21 8.09 0.33
CA GLY A 128 2.47 7.37 1.36
C GLY A 128 3.02 7.52 2.78
N THR A 129 4.31 7.86 2.94
CA THR A 129 4.88 8.13 4.25
C THR A 129 4.64 9.57 4.70
N ARG A 130 4.85 10.55 3.81
CA ARG A 130 4.84 11.98 4.19
C ARG A 130 3.45 12.61 4.20
N LEU A 131 2.45 12.01 3.52
CA LEU A 131 1.08 12.52 3.53
C LEU A 131 0.59 12.77 4.96
N TRP A 132 0.82 11.81 5.84
CA TRP A 132 0.34 11.87 7.22
C TRP A 132 1.08 12.88 8.08
N LEU A 133 2.31 13.28 7.66
CA LEU A 133 3.16 14.23 8.37
C LEU A 133 2.93 15.68 7.93
N LEU A 134 2.17 15.92 6.86
CA LEU A 134 1.86 17.29 6.45
C LEU A 134 1.29 18.08 7.64
N PRO A 135 1.74 19.32 7.89
CA PRO A 135 1.34 20.10 9.07
C PRO A 135 -0.18 20.23 9.23
N GLU A 136 -0.89 20.42 8.14
CA GLU A 136 -2.35 20.49 8.12
C GLU A 136 -3.01 19.16 8.52
N ASN A 137 -2.45 18.02 8.10
CA ASN A 137 -2.96 16.71 8.46
C ASN A 137 -2.65 16.38 9.92
N GLN A 138 -1.45 16.67 10.42
CA GLN A 138 -1.11 16.48 11.83
C GLN A 138 -1.92 17.40 12.76
N LYS A 139 -2.24 18.63 12.31
CA LYS A 139 -3.11 19.53 13.06
C LYS A 139 -4.55 19.00 13.15
N ALA A 140 -5.08 18.45 12.06
CA ALA A 140 -6.46 17.94 11.99
C ALA A 140 -6.59 16.53 12.59
N PHE A 141 -5.59 15.70 12.40
CA PHE A 141 -5.58 14.27 12.71
C PHE A 141 -4.21 13.85 13.24
N PRO A 142 -3.81 14.26 14.46
CA PRO A 142 -2.55 13.83 15.04
C PRO A 142 -2.48 12.32 15.09
N CYS A 143 -1.39 11.74 14.56
CA CYS A 143 -1.19 10.30 14.47
C CYS A 143 0.29 9.93 14.53
N TYR A 144 0.57 8.73 15.03
CA TYR A 144 1.85 8.07 14.81
C TYR A 144 1.92 7.55 13.37
N VAL A 145 3.13 7.53 12.80
CA VAL A 145 3.35 6.88 11.51
C VAL A 145 4.56 5.96 11.64
N VAL A 146 4.38 4.69 11.30
CA VAL A 146 5.46 3.71 11.27
C VAL A 146 5.66 3.19 9.84
N ALA A 147 6.92 3.19 9.41
CA ALA A 147 7.35 2.68 8.11
C ALA A 147 8.44 1.60 8.32
N PRO A 148 8.07 0.33 8.46
CA PRO A 148 9.02 -0.78 8.50
C PRO A 148 9.75 -0.93 7.18
N GLN A 149 10.97 -1.48 7.20
CA GLN A 149 11.72 -1.83 6.01
C GLN A 149 12.06 -3.32 6.01
N THR A 150 11.85 -3.96 4.87
CA THR A 150 12.19 -5.37 4.67
C THR A 150 13.07 -5.56 3.44
N ASP A 151 14.02 -6.48 3.51
CA ASP A 151 14.80 -6.99 2.39
C ASP A 151 14.21 -8.28 1.78
N ARG A 152 13.14 -8.83 2.40
CA ARG A 152 12.51 -10.11 2.05
C ARG A 152 11.12 -9.97 1.41
N GLY A 153 10.60 -8.73 1.34
CA GLY A 153 9.24 -8.45 0.88
C GLY A 153 8.17 -8.71 1.93
N TRP A 154 6.92 -8.38 1.57
CA TRP A 154 5.77 -8.43 2.49
C TRP A 154 5.01 -9.76 2.44
N ILE A 155 5.11 -10.48 1.33
CA ILE A 155 4.40 -11.74 1.05
C ILE A 155 5.38 -12.87 0.82
N ARG A 156 4.93 -14.11 1.03
CA ARG A 156 5.71 -15.32 0.76
C ARG A 156 5.45 -15.81 -0.66
N TYR A 157 6.52 -16.11 -1.39
CA TYR A 157 6.44 -16.68 -2.73
C TYR A 157 7.18 -18.01 -2.83
N ASP A 158 6.61 -18.93 -3.59
CA ASP A 158 7.29 -20.12 -4.10
C ASP A 158 7.90 -19.79 -5.47
N PHE A 159 9.20 -19.52 -5.46
CA PHE A 159 9.94 -19.21 -6.67
C PHE A 159 10.37 -20.47 -7.46
N SER A 160 10.05 -21.69 -6.99
CA SER A 160 10.26 -22.90 -7.75
C SER A 160 9.28 -23.05 -8.91
N GLN A 161 8.19 -22.30 -8.90
CA GLN A 161 7.18 -22.24 -9.93
C GLN A 161 7.37 -21.03 -10.84
N GLN A 162 6.93 -21.13 -12.09
CA GLN A 162 6.91 -20.03 -13.04
C GLN A 162 5.50 -19.91 -13.66
N PRO A 163 4.78 -18.81 -13.43
CA PRO A 163 5.14 -17.66 -12.56
C PRO A 163 5.24 -18.05 -11.08
N ALA A 164 5.98 -17.27 -10.29
CA ALA A 164 6.13 -17.49 -8.86
C ALA A 164 4.74 -17.46 -8.19
N LYS A 165 4.48 -18.47 -7.35
CA LYS A 165 3.19 -18.61 -6.65
C LYS A 165 3.28 -18.03 -5.25
N GLU A 166 2.31 -17.19 -4.88
CA GLU A 166 2.17 -16.75 -3.50
C GLU A 166 1.78 -17.92 -2.61
N LEU A 167 2.43 -17.99 -1.45
CA LEU A 167 2.13 -18.99 -0.44
C LEU A 167 1.15 -18.43 0.61
N PRO A 168 0.25 -19.24 1.16
CA PRO A 168 -0.67 -18.80 2.20
C PRO A 168 0.06 -18.39 3.48
N GLY A 169 -0.59 -17.56 4.28
CA GLY A 169 -0.10 -17.05 5.54
C GLY A 169 0.69 -15.74 5.42
N PHE A 170 1.15 -15.23 6.54
CA PHE A 170 1.97 -14.02 6.56
C PHE A 170 3.33 -14.23 5.89
N GLY A 171 3.75 -13.25 5.07
CA GLY A 171 5.16 -13.07 4.77
C GLY A 171 5.93 -12.61 6.02
N ASP A 172 7.22 -12.92 6.07
CA ASP A 172 8.06 -12.54 7.21
C ASP A 172 8.03 -11.02 7.47
N GLY A 173 8.04 -10.21 6.40
CA GLY A 173 7.93 -8.76 6.51
C GLY A 173 6.64 -8.31 7.18
N ASN A 174 5.50 -8.90 6.79
CA ASN A 174 4.20 -8.57 7.37
C ASN A 174 4.10 -9.01 8.84
N ARG A 175 4.63 -10.19 9.18
CA ARG A 175 4.64 -10.68 10.56
C ARG A 175 5.40 -9.73 11.47
N LEU A 176 6.63 -9.36 11.10
CA LEU A 176 7.44 -8.44 11.90
C LEU A 176 6.86 -7.03 11.94
N ALA A 177 6.25 -6.55 10.86
CA ALA A 177 5.56 -5.27 10.88
C ALA A 177 4.41 -5.27 11.90
N LEU A 178 3.67 -6.37 12.05
CA LEU A 178 2.63 -6.50 13.08
C LEU A 178 3.21 -6.61 14.49
N GLU A 179 4.35 -7.29 14.68
CA GLU A 179 5.06 -7.30 15.96
C GLU A 179 5.52 -5.88 16.37
N ILE A 180 5.98 -5.06 15.39
CA ILE A 180 6.28 -3.64 15.63
C ILE A 180 5.02 -2.90 16.08
N VAL A 181 3.87 -3.09 15.42
CA VAL A 181 2.61 -2.46 15.81
C VAL A 181 2.22 -2.83 17.25
N ASP A 182 2.30 -4.11 17.60
CA ASP A 182 1.99 -4.60 18.94
C ASP A 182 2.99 -4.02 19.99
N SER A 183 4.26 -3.86 19.63
CA SER A 183 5.27 -3.22 20.49
C SER A 183 4.99 -1.73 20.70
N LEU A 184 4.66 -1.01 19.64
CA LEU A 184 4.28 0.40 19.72
C LEU A 184 3.00 0.61 20.54
N GLY A 185 2.03 -0.32 20.45
CA GLY A 185 0.82 -0.32 21.28
C GLY A 185 1.10 -0.43 22.77
N ARG A 186 2.18 -1.13 23.17
CA ARG A 186 2.64 -1.22 24.57
C ARG A 186 3.45 -0.01 25.00
N GLU A 187 4.22 0.58 24.09
CA GLU A 187 5.12 1.72 24.38
C GLU A 187 4.35 3.05 24.44
N PHE A 188 3.37 3.21 23.55
CA PHE A 188 2.65 4.45 23.37
C PHE A 188 1.14 4.27 23.58
N GLY A 189 0.43 5.37 23.83
CA GLY A 189 -1.03 5.41 23.92
C GLY A 189 -1.72 5.29 22.56
N ILE A 190 -1.50 4.19 21.84
CA ILE A 190 -2.17 3.95 20.56
C ILE A 190 -3.67 3.66 20.76
N ASP A 191 -4.52 4.29 19.94
CA ASP A 191 -5.93 3.91 19.86
C ASP A 191 -6.06 2.65 18.97
N GLU A 192 -6.20 1.50 19.60
CA GLU A 192 -6.31 0.22 18.91
C GLU A 192 -7.50 0.13 17.94
N ARG A 193 -8.51 0.99 18.12
CA ARG A 193 -9.65 1.09 17.20
C ARG A 193 -9.35 1.98 15.99
N ARG A 194 -8.20 2.64 15.95
CA ARG A 194 -7.75 3.53 14.87
C ARG A 194 -6.34 3.20 14.42
N ILE A 195 -6.12 1.94 14.06
CA ILE A 195 -4.91 1.50 13.39
C ILE A 195 -5.22 1.39 11.90
N TYR A 196 -4.47 2.08 11.08
CA TYR A 196 -4.63 2.15 9.64
C TYR A 196 -3.42 1.53 8.96
N VAL A 197 -3.64 0.90 7.80
CA VAL A 197 -2.55 0.38 6.98
C VAL A 197 -2.62 0.96 5.58
N ALA A 198 -1.47 1.34 5.04
CA ALA A 198 -1.34 1.86 3.68
C ALA A 198 -0.13 1.22 2.99
N GLY A 199 -0.19 1.11 1.68
CA GLY A 199 0.94 0.60 0.91
C GLY A 199 0.76 0.75 -0.59
N ASN A 200 1.89 0.83 -1.31
CA ASN A 200 1.90 0.91 -2.76
C ASN A 200 2.66 -0.26 -3.38
N SER A 201 2.26 -0.71 -4.57
CA SER A 201 2.95 -1.74 -5.34
C SER A 201 3.13 -3.03 -4.52
N MET A 202 4.35 -3.48 -4.30
CA MET A 202 4.68 -4.59 -3.40
C MET A 202 4.09 -4.39 -1.99
N GLY A 203 4.11 -3.16 -1.45
CA GLY A 203 3.49 -2.81 -0.17
C GLY A 203 1.97 -2.91 -0.21
N GLY A 204 1.35 -2.55 -1.33
CA GLY A 204 -0.08 -2.73 -1.56
C GLY A 204 -0.49 -4.22 -1.55
N ALA A 205 0.32 -5.08 -2.16
CA ALA A 205 0.14 -6.53 -2.05
C ALA A 205 0.29 -7.01 -0.59
N GLY A 206 1.25 -6.43 0.16
CA GLY A 206 1.42 -6.67 1.59
C GLY A 206 0.18 -6.29 2.41
N VAL A 207 -0.47 -5.17 2.07
CA VAL A 207 -1.74 -4.77 2.72
C VAL A 207 -2.84 -5.79 2.45
N TRP A 208 -3.02 -6.25 1.20
CA TRP A 208 -3.98 -7.31 0.88
C TRP A 208 -3.73 -8.58 1.71
N ASN A 209 -2.47 -9.00 1.80
CA ASN A 209 -2.08 -10.16 2.60
C ASN A 209 -2.36 -9.96 4.10
N MET A 210 -2.11 -8.76 4.65
CA MET A 210 -2.48 -8.45 6.04
C MET A 210 -3.98 -8.53 6.28
N LEU A 211 -4.80 -8.01 5.35
CA LEU A 211 -6.26 -8.07 5.46
C LEU A 211 -6.78 -9.51 5.45
N GLY A 212 -6.22 -10.39 4.62
CA GLY A 212 -6.62 -11.78 4.55
C GLY A 212 -6.21 -12.59 5.78
N ASN A 213 -5.03 -12.35 6.33
CA ASN A 213 -4.47 -13.15 7.42
C ASN A 213 -4.74 -12.60 8.83
N ARG A 214 -5.13 -11.30 8.95
CA ARG A 214 -5.53 -10.69 10.23
C ARG A 214 -6.81 -9.87 10.04
N PRO A 215 -7.94 -10.54 9.79
CA PRO A 215 -9.21 -9.87 9.53
C PRO A 215 -9.63 -8.97 10.70
N ASN A 216 -10.27 -7.85 10.38
CA ASN A 216 -10.81 -6.89 11.35
C ASN A 216 -9.78 -6.26 12.31
N PHE A 217 -8.49 -6.31 11.97
CA PHE A 217 -7.46 -5.67 12.79
C PHE A 217 -7.32 -4.17 12.49
N PHE A 218 -7.44 -3.78 11.22
CA PHE A 218 -7.30 -2.40 10.80
C PHE A 218 -8.67 -1.69 10.71
N ALA A 219 -8.70 -0.40 11.09
CA ALA A 219 -9.87 0.45 10.92
C ALA A 219 -10.08 0.82 9.44
N ALA A 220 -8.99 1.08 8.72
CA ALA A 220 -9.01 1.28 7.28
C ALA A 220 -7.71 0.78 6.63
N ALA A 221 -7.83 0.47 5.33
CA ALA A 221 -6.74 0.11 4.46
C ALA A 221 -6.72 1.00 3.21
N VAL A 222 -5.53 1.49 2.85
CA VAL A 222 -5.28 2.27 1.63
C VAL A 222 -4.30 1.50 0.76
N ILE A 223 -4.73 1.16 -0.44
CA ILE A 223 -3.94 0.35 -1.35
C ILE A 223 -3.72 1.14 -2.65
N CYS A 224 -2.52 1.14 -3.17
CA CYS A 224 -2.23 1.69 -4.48
C CYS A 224 -1.45 0.70 -5.32
N CYS A 225 -1.98 0.37 -6.49
CA CYS A 225 -1.35 -0.53 -7.46
C CYS A 225 -0.87 -1.84 -6.82
N GLY A 226 -1.67 -2.40 -5.88
CA GLY A 226 -1.33 -3.59 -5.11
C GLY A 226 -1.17 -4.81 -6.00
N GLY A 227 -0.02 -5.49 -5.87
CA GLY A 227 0.32 -6.65 -6.68
C GLY A 227 -0.63 -7.83 -6.55
N VAL A 228 -0.39 -8.85 -7.36
CA VAL A 228 -1.22 -10.06 -7.42
C VAL A 228 -1.10 -10.85 -6.12
N SER A 229 -2.22 -11.18 -5.50
CA SER A 229 -2.35 -12.18 -4.45
C SER A 229 -3.50 -13.10 -4.79
N PRO A 230 -3.42 -14.40 -4.56
CA PRO A 230 -4.55 -15.30 -4.71
C PRO A 230 -5.64 -15.07 -3.68
N ASP A 231 -5.34 -14.34 -2.60
CA ASP A 231 -6.35 -13.91 -1.64
C ASP A 231 -7.26 -12.88 -2.32
N ASP A 232 -8.55 -13.19 -2.38
CA ASP A 232 -9.58 -12.37 -3.03
C ASP A 232 -9.99 -11.15 -2.20
N GLY A 233 -9.34 -10.92 -1.05
CA GLY A 233 -9.62 -9.81 -0.15
C GLY A 233 -10.95 -9.90 0.58
N THR A 234 -11.62 -11.05 0.53
CA THR A 234 -12.93 -11.26 1.18
C THR A 234 -12.81 -11.51 2.69
N GLY A 235 -11.62 -11.87 3.17
CA GLY A 235 -11.38 -12.22 4.59
C GLY A 235 -11.63 -11.07 5.58
N SER A 236 -11.75 -9.82 5.13
CA SER A 236 -11.89 -8.65 6.01
C SER A 236 -12.83 -7.59 5.44
N ILE A 237 -14.04 -7.98 5.05
CA ILE A 237 -15.04 -7.07 4.46
C ILE A 237 -15.45 -5.90 5.36
N GLU A 238 -15.30 -6.05 6.66
CA GLU A 238 -15.59 -5.00 7.65
C GLU A 238 -14.54 -3.87 7.70
N THR A 239 -13.30 -4.12 7.24
CA THR A 239 -12.29 -3.08 7.17
C THR A 239 -12.62 -2.11 6.04
N ALA A 240 -12.75 -0.81 6.32
CA ALA A 240 -12.92 0.19 5.29
C ALA A 240 -11.72 0.18 4.34
N LEU A 241 -11.97 0.20 3.03
CA LEU A 241 -10.92 0.05 2.03
C LEU A 241 -11.05 1.10 0.94
N TRP A 242 -9.94 1.72 0.59
CA TRP A 242 -9.80 2.55 -0.60
C TRP A 242 -8.63 2.05 -1.43
N ASP A 243 -8.94 1.54 -2.62
CA ASP A 243 -7.93 1.04 -3.57
C ASP A 243 -7.81 2.00 -4.75
N PHE A 244 -6.58 2.24 -5.18
CA PHE A 244 -6.23 3.13 -6.28
C PHE A 244 -5.40 2.38 -7.31
N HIS A 245 -5.68 2.59 -8.61
CA HIS A 245 -4.87 1.99 -9.68
C HIS A 245 -4.88 2.87 -10.93
N GLY A 246 -3.81 2.82 -11.70
CA GLY A 246 -3.77 3.39 -13.04
C GLY A 246 -4.08 2.34 -14.10
N ASP A 247 -4.91 2.65 -15.09
CA ASP A 247 -5.29 1.67 -16.11
C ASP A 247 -4.20 1.44 -17.18
N ALA A 248 -3.19 2.33 -17.23
CA ALA A 248 -1.98 2.17 -18.03
C ALA A 248 -0.78 1.62 -17.21
N ASP A 249 -1.04 0.96 -16.08
CA ASP A 249 -0.01 0.34 -15.26
C ASP A 249 0.57 -0.90 -15.96
N GLU A 250 1.83 -0.80 -16.41
CA GLU A 250 2.56 -1.88 -17.07
C GLU A 250 3.36 -2.76 -16.07
N VAL A 251 3.39 -2.39 -14.78
CA VAL A 251 4.11 -3.11 -13.72
C VAL A 251 3.19 -4.09 -13.02
N VAL A 252 2.02 -3.61 -12.58
CA VAL A 252 0.97 -4.40 -11.95
C VAL A 252 -0.30 -4.25 -12.76
N PRO A 253 -0.83 -5.32 -13.38
CA PRO A 253 -2.04 -5.22 -14.18
C PRO A 253 -3.23 -4.66 -13.38
N VAL A 254 -3.93 -3.68 -13.91
CA VAL A 254 -5.10 -3.05 -13.28
C VAL A 254 -6.20 -4.08 -12.95
N SER A 255 -6.25 -5.20 -13.66
CA SER A 255 -7.13 -6.33 -13.37
C SER A 255 -6.93 -6.90 -11.96
N SER A 256 -5.75 -6.71 -11.35
CA SER A 256 -5.50 -7.13 -9.97
C SER A 256 -6.40 -6.39 -8.99
N SER A 257 -6.56 -5.08 -9.11
CA SER A 257 -7.49 -4.29 -8.31
C SER A 257 -8.95 -4.56 -8.69
N ARG A 258 -9.28 -4.50 -9.98
CA ARG A 258 -10.66 -4.73 -10.46
C ARG A 258 -11.25 -6.04 -9.95
N ASN A 259 -10.48 -7.14 -10.02
CA ASN A 259 -10.93 -8.46 -9.58
C ASN A 259 -11.18 -8.51 -8.06
N ARG A 260 -10.29 -7.94 -7.26
CA ARG A 260 -10.43 -7.91 -5.79
C ARG A 260 -11.55 -7.02 -5.32
N ILE A 261 -11.71 -5.86 -5.94
CA ILE A 261 -12.83 -4.96 -5.66
C ILE A 261 -14.16 -5.64 -6.00
N ALA A 262 -14.24 -6.33 -7.15
CA ALA A 262 -15.43 -7.10 -7.53
C ALA A 262 -15.72 -8.26 -6.55
N ALA A 263 -14.69 -9.03 -6.16
CA ALA A 263 -14.84 -10.11 -5.19
C ALA A 263 -15.31 -9.60 -3.83
N ARG A 264 -14.71 -8.49 -3.35
CA ARG A 264 -15.07 -7.87 -2.08
C ARG A 264 -16.50 -7.32 -2.07
N ARG A 265 -16.94 -6.65 -3.16
CA ARG A 265 -18.32 -6.20 -3.33
C ARG A 265 -19.29 -7.39 -3.35
N LYS A 266 -18.97 -8.46 -4.06
CA LYS A 266 -19.75 -9.71 -4.09
C LYS A 266 -19.90 -10.35 -2.72
N ALA A 267 -18.88 -10.23 -1.86
CA ALA A 267 -18.91 -10.72 -0.48
C ALA A 267 -19.65 -9.78 0.49
N GLY A 268 -20.24 -8.67 0.01
CA GLY A 268 -20.99 -7.72 0.82
C GLY A 268 -20.17 -6.57 1.42
N GLY A 269 -18.90 -6.44 1.04
CA GLY A 269 -18.07 -5.30 1.43
C GLY A 269 -18.34 -4.05 0.56
N HIS A 270 -17.97 -2.87 1.07
CA HIS A 270 -18.18 -1.58 0.41
C HIS A 270 -16.84 -0.85 0.17
N PRO A 271 -15.92 -1.41 -0.67
CA PRO A 271 -14.67 -0.75 -0.97
C PRO A 271 -14.87 0.46 -1.87
N ILE A 272 -14.13 1.54 -1.63
CA ILE A 272 -13.96 2.62 -2.60
C ILE A 272 -12.86 2.19 -3.59
N TYR A 273 -13.08 2.43 -4.87
CA TYR A 273 -12.11 2.18 -5.91
C TYR A 273 -11.97 3.40 -6.82
N THR A 274 -10.75 3.88 -6.95
CA THR A 274 -10.41 4.97 -7.86
C THR A 274 -9.45 4.46 -8.93
N GLU A 275 -9.90 4.50 -10.18
CA GLU A 275 -9.09 4.13 -11.33
C GLU A 275 -8.71 5.38 -12.12
N TYR A 276 -7.42 5.58 -12.34
CA TYR A 276 -6.89 6.74 -13.05
C TYR A 276 -6.65 6.39 -14.52
N ALA A 277 -7.48 6.93 -15.41
CA ALA A 277 -7.37 6.69 -16.85
C ALA A 277 -6.04 7.20 -17.42
N GLY A 278 -5.35 6.32 -18.18
CA GLY A 278 -4.07 6.59 -18.85
C GLY A 278 -2.88 6.82 -17.92
N VAL A 279 -3.00 6.47 -16.65
CA VAL A 279 -1.94 6.71 -15.65
C VAL A 279 -1.16 5.43 -15.41
N ASP A 280 0.16 5.55 -15.39
CA ASP A 280 1.11 4.47 -15.13
C ASP A 280 1.24 4.16 -13.62
N HIS A 281 2.05 3.17 -13.30
CA HIS A 281 2.30 2.70 -11.93
C HIS A 281 2.78 3.80 -10.96
N ASN A 282 3.73 4.61 -11.39
CA ASN A 282 4.32 5.66 -10.56
C ASN A 282 3.39 6.87 -10.42
N GLY A 283 2.73 7.24 -11.51
CA GLY A 283 1.73 8.31 -11.51
C GLY A 283 0.57 8.00 -10.59
N ALA A 284 0.05 6.76 -10.63
CA ALA A 284 -1.02 6.34 -9.74
C ALA A 284 -0.61 6.41 -8.26
N THR A 285 0.63 6.02 -7.92
CA THR A 285 1.16 6.16 -6.55
C THR A 285 1.19 7.63 -6.11
N GLY A 286 1.66 8.54 -6.98
CA GLY A 286 1.67 9.97 -6.68
C GLY A 286 0.27 10.52 -6.46
N LEU A 287 -0.68 10.21 -7.35
CA LEU A 287 -2.05 10.69 -7.30
C LEU A 287 -2.83 10.15 -6.09
N ALA A 288 -2.71 8.85 -5.79
CA ALA A 288 -3.40 8.22 -4.67
C ALA A 288 -3.13 8.93 -3.34
N PHE A 289 -1.86 9.18 -3.04
CA PHE A 289 -1.46 9.83 -1.79
C PHE A 289 -1.47 11.37 -1.87
N THR A 290 -1.92 11.96 -2.96
CA THR A 290 -2.25 13.39 -3.07
C THR A 290 -3.75 13.64 -3.13
N GLU A 291 -4.59 12.59 -3.05
CA GLU A 291 -6.05 12.69 -2.99
C GLU A 291 -6.48 13.50 -1.75
N PRO A 292 -7.10 14.68 -1.93
CA PRO A 292 -7.42 15.57 -0.81
C PRO A 292 -8.38 14.96 0.23
N ALA A 293 -9.25 14.07 -0.21
CA ALA A 293 -10.24 13.42 0.67
C ALA A 293 -9.64 12.31 1.52
N LEU A 294 -8.47 11.76 1.12
CA LEU A 294 -7.90 10.54 1.71
C LEU A 294 -7.64 10.65 3.21
N PRO A 295 -6.98 11.70 3.76
CA PRO A 295 -6.75 11.79 5.20
C PRO A 295 -8.07 11.86 5.99
N LYS A 296 -9.00 12.71 5.58
CA LYS A 296 -10.30 12.85 6.25
C LYS A 296 -11.08 11.53 6.23
N TRP A 297 -11.10 10.84 5.08
CA TRP A 297 -11.76 9.54 4.96
C TRP A 297 -11.11 8.50 5.88
N ALA A 298 -9.79 8.34 5.86
CA ALA A 298 -9.10 7.36 6.67
C ALA A 298 -9.36 7.57 8.16
N PHE A 299 -9.19 8.80 8.66
CA PHE A 299 -9.35 9.10 10.08
C PHE A 299 -10.81 9.14 10.56
N SER A 300 -11.79 9.14 9.65
CA SER A 300 -13.20 8.94 9.99
C SER A 300 -13.54 7.48 10.30
N GLN A 301 -12.67 6.52 9.90
CA GLN A 301 -12.92 5.10 10.12
C GLN A 301 -12.50 4.67 11.52
N ARG A 302 -13.29 3.76 12.09
CA ARG A 302 -13.01 3.14 13.39
C ARG A 302 -13.35 1.65 13.31
N ARG A 303 -12.49 0.82 13.87
CA ARG A 303 -12.83 -0.58 14.10
C ARG A 303 -13.98 -0.67 15.12
N LYS A 304 -14.95 -1.50 14.83
CA LYS A 304 -16.08 -1.83 15.72
C LYS A 304 -15.63 -2.51 17.01
#